data_23dddb865e30a788fc4f19ef9bc8b1aa
#
_entry.id   23dddb865e30a788fc4f19ef9bc8b1aa
#
_cell.length_a   1.000
_cell.length_b   1.000
_cell.length_c   1.000
_cell.angle_alpha   90.00
_cell.angle_beta   90.00
_cell.angle_gamma   90.00
#
_symmetry.space_group_name_H-M   'P 1'
#
loop_
_entity.id
_entity.type
_entity.pdbx_description
1 polymer ?
#
loop_
_entity_poly.entity_id
_entity_poly.type
_entity_poly.pdbx_seq_one_letter_code
_entity_poly.pdbx_strand_id
1 'polypeptide(L)'
;NTKRIEVNMIRFSGPDLNHIDNRLMALELVKQGLTEAVLFAPTGEVLHAADALFRHPVLVQRGTFRPVTNSNVEIMSKVLEQFKKKPGMEALAPRAMFEITINSLSGTSGGVNDEDFLHRIDTLAILGYEVLLSNFSLFYQMKRFLRECTDQQIGLVVGASLLPKIFDAEFYKKLPGGILEAMSRLFDEKTRVFVFPHKDQKTCQTASTFNPDAKLQFLYKHLLANGWFEDVLDCDDIDATIHSESVRKMLERGDADWKKLVPEKARRLIEERQLFGYRP
;
A
#
# COMPACT_ATOMS: atom_id res chain seq x y z
N ASN A 1 28.59 0.13 5.58
CA ASN A 1 28.47 -1.29 5.95
C ASN A 1 27.70 -1.99 4.84
N THR A 2 28.41 -2.64 3.95
CA THR A 2 27.81 -3.53 2.97
C THR A 2 27.37 -4.78 3.72
N LYS A 3 26.07 -5.01 3.80
CA LYS A 3 25.54 -6.29 4.32
C LYS A 3 26.11 -7.40 3.43
N ARG A 4 26.82 -8.35 4.00
CA ARG A 4 27.41 -9.49 3.24
C ARG A 4 26.39 -10.57 2.93
N ILE A 5 25.30 -10.61 3.69
CA ILE A 5 24.20 -11.56 3.54
C ILE A 5 22.91 -10.77 3.76
N GLU A 6 21.94 -10.96 2.87
CA GLU A 6 20.57 -10.48 2.99
C GLU A 6 19.64 -11.68 2.98
N VAL A 7 18.71 -11.74 3.94
CA VAL A 7 17.69 -12.79 4.01
C VAL A 7 16.41 -12.24 3.40
N ASN A 8 16.13 -12.59 2.17
CA ASN A 8 14.96 -12.06 1.45
C ASN A 8 13.68 -12.84 1.74
N MET A 9 13.81 -14.13 2.10
CA MET A 9 12.67 -15.00 2.39
C MET A 9 13.10 -16.16 3.27
N ILE A 10 12.22 -16.60 4.18
CA ILE A 10 12.29 -17.88 4.87
C ILE A 10 10.99 -18.63 4.60
N ARG A 11 11.09 -19.92 4.25
CA ARG A 11 9.95 -20.81 4.06
C ARG A 11 10.24 -22.14 4.71
N PHE A 12 9.37 -22.54 5.62
CA PHE A 12 9.36 -23.87 6.21
C PHE A 12 8.35 -24.75 5.47
N SER A 13 8.76 -25.95 5.10
CA SER A 13 7.91 -26.93 4.41
C SER A 13 8.32 -28.36 4.80
N GLY A 14 7.36 -29.27 4.82
CA GLY A 14 7.56 -30.67 5.17
C GLY A 14 6.54 -31.15 6.19
N PRO A 15 6.38 -32.48 6.37
CA PRO A 15 5.34 -33.06 7.23
C PRO A 15 5.40 -32.55 8.67
N ASP A 16 6.60 -32.41 9.22
CA ASP A 16 6.82 -32.00 10.62
C ASP A 16 6.75 -30.48 10.82
N LEU A 17 6.69 -29.68 9.74
CA LEU A 17 6.70 -28.22 9.75
C LEU A 17 5.38 -27.58 9.33
N ASN A 18 4.34 -28.38 9.10
CA ASN A 18 3.02 -27.90 8.65
C ASN A 18 2.30 -26.99 9.68
N HIS A 19 2.75 -27.01 10.94
CA HIS A 19 2.23 -26.15 12.01
C HIS A 19 2.81 -24.74 11.98
N ILE A 20 3.85 -24.48 11.17
CA ILE A 20 4.50 -23.18 11.08
C ILE A 20 3.78 -22.31 10.04
N ASP A 21 3.25 -21.17 10.47
CA ASP A 21 2.72 -20.17 9.54
C ASP A 21 3.88 -19.32 8.99
N ASN A 22 4.22 -19.56 7.72
CA ASN A 22 5.30 -18.86 7.02
C ASN A 22 5.07 -17.34 6.94
N ARG A 23 3.81 -16.88 7.04
CA ARG A 23 3.49 -15.45 7.04
C ARG A 23 3.97 -14.77 8.32
N LEU A 24 3.87 -15.45 9.47
CA LEU A 24 4.40 -14.95 10.73
C LEU A 24 5.93 -14.96 10.74
N MET A 25 6.56 -15.93 10.12
CA MET A 25 8.02 -15.93 9.94
C MET A 25 8.46 -14.75 9.07
N ALA A 26 7.75 -14.46 8.00
CA ALA A 26 7.99 -13.31 7.13
C ALA A 26 7.76 -11.98 7.88
N LEU A 27 6.69 -11.89 8.69
CA LEU A 27 6.44 -10.73 9.55
C LEU A 27 7.62 -10.47 10.47
N GLU A 28 8.14 -11.52 11.11
CA GLU A 28 9.26 -11.39 12.04
C GLU A 28 10.55 -10.93 11.33
N LEU A 29 10.83 -11.41 10.12
CA LEU A 29 11.97 -10.93 9.32
C LEU A 29 11.90 -9.43 9.07
N VAL A 30 10.73 -8.89 8.72
CA VAL A 30 10.55 -7.45 8.47
C VAL A 30 10.62 -6.65 9.78
N LYS A 31 10.03 -7.16 10.88
CA LYS A 31 10.09 -6.53 12.21
C LYS A 31 11.52 -6.38 12.71
N GLN A 32 12.34 -7.42 12.55
CA GLN A 32 13.76 -7.42 12.94
C GLN A 32 14.66 -6.67 11.96
N GLY A 33 14.11 -6.15 10.84
CA GLY A 33 14.90 -5.46 9.83
C GLY A 33 15.91 -6.35 9.10
N LEU A 34 15.68 -7.67 9.09
CA LEU A 34 16.48 -8.64 8.35
C LEU A 34 16.19 -8.60 6.86
N THR A 35 14.95 -8.25 6.52
CA THR A 35 14.54 -7.86 5.16
C THR A 35 13.74 -6.55 5.20
N GLU A 36 13.71 -5.81 4.10
CA GLU A 36 12.96 -4.55 3.99
C GLU A 36 11.49 -4.77 3.68
N ALA A 37 11.17 -5.84 2.93
CA ALA A 37 9.79 -6.17 2.57
C ALA A 37 9.65 -7.64 2.17
N VAL A 38 8.42 -8.16 2.29
CA VAL A 38 8.04 -9.51 1.85
C VAL A 38 6.73 -9.43 1.08
N LEU A 39 6.62 -10.21 0.00
CA LEU A 39 5.44 -10.31 -0.84
C LEU A 39 4.66 -11.59 -0.54
N PHE A 40 3.34 -11.48 -0.45
CA PHE A 40 2.42 -12.61 -0.27
C PHE A 40 1.52 -12.75 -1.49
N ALA A 41 1.39 -13.98 -1.98
CA ALA A 41 0.41 -14.33 -3.01
C ALA A 41 -1.03 -14.29 -2.46
N PRO A 42 -2.05 -14.22 -3.33
CA PRO A 42 -3.45 -14.38 -2.92
C PRO A 42 -3.76 -15.73 -2.25
N THR A 43 -2.89 -16.72 -2.41
CA THR A 43 -2.96 -18.01 -1.71
C THR A 43 -2.44 -17.94 -0.27
N GLY A 44 -1.84 -16.83 0.15
CA GLY A 44 -1.14 -16.67 1.42
C GLY A 44 0.31 -17.17 1.39
N GLU A 45 0.79 -17.67 0.25
CA GLU A 45 2.17 -18.12 0.09
C GLU A 45 3.14 -16.94 0.08
N VAL A 46 4.28 -17.11 0.75
CA VAL A 46 5.39 -16.14 0.72
C VAL A 46 6.11 -16.24 -0.62
N LEU A 47 6.24 -15.12 -1.33
CA LEU A 47 6.90 -15.03 -2.62
C LEU A 47 8.26 -14.33 -2.51
N HIS A 48 9.22 -14.75 -3.32
CA HIS A 48 10.42 -13.97 -3.55
C HIS A 48 10.08 -12.80 -4.48
N ALA A 49 10.14 -11.57 -3.96
CA ALA A 49 9.63 -10.40 -4.66
C ALA A 49 10.33 -10.16 -6.01
N ALA A 50 11.66 -10.34 -6.08
CA ALA A 50 12.39 -10.15 -7.32
C ALA A 50 11.99 -11.13 -8.42
N ASP A 51 11.65 -12.38 -8.07
CA ASP A 51 11.18 -13.37 -9.04
C ASP A 51 9.73 -13.09 -9.45
N ALA A 52 8.87 -12.80 -8.47
CA ALA A 52 7.45 -12.58 -8.71
C ALA A 52 7.17 -11.30 -9.53
N LEU A 53 7.96 -10.25 -9.35
CA LEU A 53 7.79 -8.95 -10.01
C LEU A 53 8.66 -8.78 -11.25
N PHE A 54 9.53 -9.74 -11.54
CA PHE A 54 10.45 -9.65 -12.68
C PHE A 54 9.71 -9.39 -13.99
N ARG A 55 10.09 -8.30 -14.68
CA ARG A 55 9.47 -7.84 -15.93
C ARG A 55 7.98 -7.53 -15.87
N HIS A 56 7.37 -7.44 -14.69
CA HIS A 56 5.98 -7.01 -14.55
C HIS A 56 5.89 -5.53 -14.20
N PRO A 57 4.96 -4.77 -14.83
CA PRO A 57 4.52 -3.50 -14.28
C PRO A 57 3.87 -3.71 -12.91
N VAL A 58 4.10 -2.78 -12.00
CA VAL A 58 3.65 -2.93 -10.60
C VAL A 58 2.81 -1.74 -10.20
N LEU A 59 1.64 -2.00 -9.62
CA LEU A 59 0.76 -0.99 -9.05
C LEU A 59 0.57 -1.28 -7.56
N VAL A 60 0.92 -0.31 -6.70
CA VAL A 60 0.88 -0.49 -5.25
C VAL A 60 0.02 0.57 -4.59
N GLN A 61 -0.95 0.14 -3.79
CA GLN A 61 -1.73 1.02 -2.91
C GLN A 61 -1.31 0.81 -1.47
N ARG A 62 -0.80 1.87 -0.82
CA ARG A 62 -0.48 1.86 0.61
C ARG A 62 -1.72 2.17 1.44
N GLY A 63 -1.92 1.39 2.51
CA GLY A 63 -3.03 1.64 3.45
C GLY A 63 -2.96 0.77 4.70
N THR A 64 -3.95 0.98 5.58
CA THR A 64 -4.07 0.17 6.81
C THR A 64 -4.88 -1.10 6.58
N PHE A 65 -5.91 -1.06 5.73
CA PHE A 65 -6.79 -2.18 5.35
C PHE A 65 -7.31 -2.97 6.56
N ARG A 66 -7.85 -2.27 7.53
CA ARG A 66 -8.31 -2.81 8.82
C ARG A 66 -9.79 -2.51 9.09
N PRO A 67 -10.71 -3.21 8.39
CA PRO A 67 -10.53 -4.07 7.22
C PRO A 67 -10.35 -3.30 5.91
N VAL A 68 -10.14 -4.04 4.81
CA VAL A 68 -10.25 -3.52 3.44
C VAL A 68 -11.70 -3.09 3.18
N THR A 69 -11.91 -1.94 2.50
CA THR A 69 -13.23 -1.38 2.19
C THR A 69 -13.54 -1.44 0.69
N ASN A 70 -14.82 -1.27 0.33
CA ASN A 70 -15.23 -1.17 -1.06
C ASN A 70 -14.48 -0.04 -1.79
N SER A 71 -14.30 1.11 -1.13
CA SER A 71 -13.55 2.24 -1.69
C SER A 71 -12.09 1.87 -2.00
N ASN A 72 -11.42 1.07 -1.17
CA ASN A 72 -10.05 0.62 -1.47
C ASN A 72 -9.99 -0.21 -2.76
N VAL A 73 -10.94 -1.13 -2.95
CA VAL A 73 -11.00 -1.99 -4.14
C VAL A 73 -11.37 -1.19 -5.37
N GLU A 74 -12.33 -0.27 -5.25
CA GLU A 74 -12.76 0.59 -6.34
C GLU A 74 -11.63 1.51 -6.81
N ILE A 75 -10.92 2.18 -5.87
CA ILE A 75 -9.73 2.98 -6.18
C ILE A 75 -8.71 2.13 -6.94
N MET A 76 -8.35 0.95 -6.41
CA MET A 76 -7.39 0.06 -7.06
C MET A 76 -7.83 -0.30 -8.49
N SER A 77 -9.10 -0.63 -8.69
CA SER A 77 -9.65 -0.98 -10.01
C SER A 77 -9.55 0.19 -11.00
N LYS A 78 -9.98 1.38 -10.59
CA LYS A 78 -9.95 2.59 -11.44
C LYS A 78 -8.52 3.00 -11.80
N VAL A 79 -7.62 2.99 -10.80
CA VAL A 79 -6.21 3.29 -11.05
C VAL A 79 -5.58 2.25 -11.99
N LEU A 80 -5.91 0.97 -11.83
CA LEU A 80 -5.41 -0.09 -12.69
C LEU A 80 -5.86 0.10 -14.15
N GLU A 81 -7.10 0.53 -14.37
CA GLU A 81 -7.60 0.87 -15.71
C GLU A 81 -6.82 2.05 -16.32
N GLN A 82 -6.52 3.09 -15.54
CA GLN A 82 -5.73 4.24 -16.00
C GLN A 82 -4.26 3.84 -16.21
N PHE A 83 -3.70 3.05 -15.32
CA PHE A 83 -2.32 2.58 -15.40
C PHE A 83 -2.07 1.75 -16.66
N LYS A 84 -3.00 0.86 -17.03
CA LYS A 84 -2.93 0.05 -18.27
C LYS A 84 -2.88 0.88 -19.56
N LYS A 85 -3.32 2.14 -19.53
CA LYS A 85 -3.28 3.03 -20.70
C LYS A 85 -1.93 3.73 -20.87
N LYS A 86 -0.98 3.53 -19.95
CA LYS A 86 0.36 4.15 -20.03
C LYS A 86 1.20 3.47 -21.12
N PRO A 87 2.10 4.22 -21.77
CA PRO A 87 3.01 3.65 -22.78
C PRO A 87 3.83 2.49 -22.21
N GLY A 88 4.03 1.45 -23.00
CA GLY A 88 4.81 0.28 -22.61
C GLY A 88 4.05 -0.75 -21.77
N MET A 89 2.72 -0.61 -21.66
CA MET A 89 1.87 -1.53 -20.90
C MET A 89 1.19 -2.61 -21.75
N GLU A 90 1.38 -2.58 -23.07
CA GLU A 90 0.60 -3.39 -24.02
C GLU A 90 0.87 -4.89 -23.92
N ALA A 91 2.07 -5.28 -23.43
CA ALA A 91 2.52 -6.68 -23.49
C ALA A 91 2.40 -7.43 -22.16
N LEU A 92 2.22 -6.76 -21.02
CA LEU A 92 2.36 -7.38 -19.69
C LEU A 92 1.20 -7.05 -18.77
N ALA A 93 0.67 -8.08 -18.11
CA ALA A 93 -0.34 -7.87 -17.06
C ALA A 93 0.31 -7.22 -15.84
N PRO A 94 -0.18 -6.04 -15.38
CA PRO A 94 0.30 -5.41 -14.17
C PRO A 94 0.02 -6.27 -12.92
N ARG A 95 0.97 -6.29 -12.00
CA ARG A 95 0.80 -6.85 -10.66
C ARG A 95 0.24 -5.76 -9.75
N ALA A 96 -1.02 -5.90 -9.35
CA ALA A 96 -1.69 -4.99 -8.44
C ALA A 96 -1.64 -5.52 -7.02
N MET A 97 -1.10 -4.75 -6.08
CA MET A 97 -0.92 -5.18 -4.71
C MET A 97 -1.26 -4.09 -3.69
N PHE A 98 -1.61 -4.52 -2.50
CA PHE A 98 -1.79 -3.65 -1.34
C PHE A 98 -0.57 -3.71 -0.44
N GLU A 99 -0.07 -2.55 -0.02
CA GLU A 99 1.06 -2.48 0.90
C GLU A 99 0.61 -2.16 2.32
N ILE A 100 1.04 -2.99 3.25
CA ILE A 100 0.89 -2.81 4.70
C ILE A 100 2.27 -2.54 5.28
N THR A 101 2.44 -1.44 6.01
CA THR A 101 3.71 -1.13 6.68
C THR A 101 3.72 -1.68 8.10
N ILE A 102 4.88 -2.07 8.61
CA ILE A 102 5.04 -2.47 10.02
C ILE A 102 4.50 -1.40 10.97
N ASN A 103 4.75 -0.12 10.67
CA ASN A 103 4.25 0.99 11.48
C ASN A 103 2.71 1.03 11.55
N SER A 104 2.02 0.58 10.51
CA SER A 104 0.54 0.52 10.50
C SER A 104 -0.02 -0.67 11.30
N LEU A 105 0.83 -1.64 11.64
CA LEU A 105 0.49 -2.81 12.46
C LEU A 105 0.71 -2.55 13.96
N SER A 106 1.53 -1.55 14.30
CA SER A 106 1.78 -1.19 15.70
C SER A 106 0.53 -0.55 16.30
N GLY A 107 -0.01 -1.18 17.33
CA GLY A 107 -1.13 -0.65 18.11
C GLY A 107 -0.69 0.45 19.09
N THR A 108 -1.63 1.02 19.83
CA THR A 108 -1.40 2.01 20.90
C THR A 108 -0.49 1.48 22.03
N SER A 109 -0.38 0.15 22.16
CA SER A 109 0.51 -0.54 23.13
C SER A 109 1.93 -0.74 22.64
N GLY A 110 2.30 -0.26 21.45
CA GLY A 110 3.67 -0.26 20.93
C GLY A 110 4.16 -1.58 20.31
N GLY A 111 3.36 -2.66 20.33
CA GLY A 111 3.68 -3.96 19.72
C GLY A 111 2.94 -4.19 18.41
N VAL A 112 3.53 -4.99 17.51
CA VAL A 112 2.82 -5.51 16.32
C VAL A 112 1.91 -6.65 16.76
N ASN A 113 0.64 -6.58 16.36
CA ASN A 113 -0.34 -7.64 16.62
C ASN A 113 -0.34 -8.62 15.45
N ASP A 114 0.14 -9.84 15.69
CA ASP A 114 0.27 -10.90 14.69
C ASP A 114 -1.09 -11.35 14.15
N GLU A 115 -2.11 -11.42 15.02
CA GLU A 115 -3.48 -11.78 14.63
C GLU A 115 -4.08 -10.72 13.70
N ASP A 116 -3.98 -9.43 14.06
CA ASP A 116 -4.45 -8.32 13.22
C ASP A 116 -3.73 -8.30 11.86
N PHE A 117 -2.44 -8.64 11.83
CA PHE A 117 -1.69 -8.79 10.59
C PHE A 117 -2.27 -9.91 9.70
N LEU A 118 -2.52 -11.09 10.26
CA LEU A 118 -3.11 -12.22 9.52
C LEU A 118 -4.52 -11.87 9.00
N HIS A 119 -5.34 -11.20 9.81
CA HIS A 119 -6.67 -10.75 9.39
C HIS A 119 -6.63 -9.83 8.16
N ARG A 120 -5.65 -8.90 8.12
CA ARG A 120 -5.49 -7.99 6.97
C ARG A 120 -5.03 -8.74 5.73
N ILE A 121 -4.05 -9.65 5.84
CA ILE A 121 -3.63 -10.48 4.71
C ILE A 121 -4.78 -11.33 4.20
N ASP A 122 -5.47 -12.06 5.07
CA ASP A 122 -6.55 -12.97 4.69
C ASP A 122 -7.69 -12.24 3.96
N THR A 123 -8.06 -11.05 4.43
CA THR A 123 -9.13 -10.26 3.79
C THR A 123 -8.74 -9.66 2.44
N LEU A 124 -7.47 -9.35 2.21
CA LEU A 124 -6.95 -8.92 0.90
C LEU A 124 -6.76 -10.10 -0.05
N ALA A 125 -6.24 -11.21 0.47
CA ALA A 125 -5.99 -12.44 -0.28
C ALA A 125 -7.27 -13.06 -0.84
N ILE A 126 -8.37 -13.12 -0.06
CA ILE A 126 -9.66 -13.65 -0.52
C ILE A 126 -10.25 -12.84 -1.69
N LEU A 127 -9.84 -11.58 -1.85
CA LEU A 127 -10.21 -10.71 -2.96
C LEU A 127 -9.31 -10.92 -4.19
N GLY A 128 -8.25 -11.76 -4.07
CA GLY A 128 -7.35 -12.07 -5.15
C GLY A 128 -6.15 -11.11 -5.29
N TYR A 129 -5.88 -10.28 -4.29
CA TYR A 129 -4.76 -9.33 -4.31
C TYR A 129 -3.52 -9.90 -3.64
N GLU A 130 -2.37 -9.52 -4.18
CA GLU A 130 -1.09 -9.67 -3.51
C GLU A 130 -0.95 -8.66 -2.38
N VAL A 131 -0.18 -9.01 -1.36
CA VAL A 131 0.10 -8.12 -0.23
C VAL A 131 1.59 -7.94 -0.04
N LEU A 132 2.05 -6.69 -0.05
CA LEU A 132 3.42 -6.32 0.27
C LEU A 132 3.48 -5.87 1.73
N LEU A 133 4.16 -6.62 2.58
CA LEU A 133 4.52 -6.19 3.94
C LEU A 133 5.86 -5.49 3.89
N SER A 134 5.98 -4.29 4.46
CA SER A 134 7.21 -3.51 4.39
C SER A 134 7.54 -2.76 5.68
N ASN A 135 8.79 -2.33 5.81
CA ASN A 135 9.23 -1.36 6.82
C ASN A 135 9.46 0.05 6.24
N PHE A 136 8.98 0.33 5.04
CA PHE A 136 9.21 1.61 4.38
C PHE A 136 8.40 2.74 5.02
N SER A 137 9.08 3.71 5.59
CA SER A 137 8.43 4.93 6.09
C SER A 137 8.10 5.92 4.97
N LEU A 138 8.88 5.93 3.88
CA LEU A 138 8.81 6.91 2.81
C LEU A 138 8.64 6.24 1.44
N PHE A 139 7.91 6.89 0.53
CA PHE A 139 7.58 6.33 -0.77
C PHE A 139 8.81 6.08 -1.66
N TYR A 140 9.87 6.90 -1.59
CA TYR A 140 11.08 6.65 -2.37
C TYR A 140 11.81 5.36 -1.95
N GLN A 141 11.66 4.93 -0.68
CA GLN A 141 12.23 3.66 -0.20
C GLN A 141 11.49 2.48 -0.83
N MET A 142 10.15 2.53 -0.83
CA MET A 142 9.32 1.54 -1.51
C MET A 142 9.64 1.49 -3.01
N LYS A 143 9.70 2.65 -3.66
CA LYS A 143 10.05 2.73 -5.10
C LYS A 143 11.42 2.13 -5.39
N ARG A 144 12.43 2.40 -4.56
CA ARG A 144 13.75 1.79 -4.70
C ARG A 144 13.66 0.27 -4.69
N PHE A 145 13.01 -0.30 -3.66
CA PHE A 145 12.82 -1.74 -3.55
C PHE A 145 12.10 -2.34 -4.77
N LEU A 146 11.00 -1.72 -5.20
CA LEU A 146 10.28 -2.18 -6.39
C LEU A 146 11.14 -2.10 -7.65
N ARG A 147 11.97 -1.07 -7.79
CA ARG A 147 12.87 -0.90 -8.93
C ARG A 147 13.99 -1.94 -8.97
N GLU A 148 14.42 -2.46 -7.83
CA GLU A 148 15.33 -3.61 -7.74
C GLU A 148 14.66 -4.91 -8.19
N CYS A 149 13.31 -5.01 -8.08
CA CYS A 149 12.54 -6.18 -8.51
C CYS A 149 12.07 -6.12 -9.97
N THR A 150 11.84 -4.92 -10.54
CA THR A 150 11.34 -4.76 -11.91
C THR A 150 11.91 -3.53 -12.61
N ASP A 151 12.13 -3.65 -13.91
CA ASP A 151 12.52 -2.56 -14.81
C ASP A 151 11.31 -1.92 -15.52
N GLN A 152 10.09 -2.38 -15.24
CA GLN A 152 8.85 -1.94 -15.86
C GLN A 152 8.22 -0.72 -15.18
N GLN A 153 7.02 -0.32 -15.63
CA GLN A 153 6.26 0.79 -15.05
C GLN A 153 5.93 0.53 -13.57
N ILE A 154 6.08 1.53 -12.72
CA ILE A 154 5.70 1.52 -11.32
C ILE A 154 4.64 2.59 -11.08
N GLY A 155 3.47 2.19 -10.60
CA GLY A 155 2.40 3.05 -10.14
C GLY A 155 2.27 3.01 -8.61
N LEU A 156 2.28 4.15 -7.96
CA LEU A 156 2.05 4.29 -6.54
C LEU A 156 0.72 5.00 -6.31
N VAL A 157 -0.19 4.37 -5.58
CA VAL A 157 -1.55 4.89 -5.34
C VAL A 157 -1.60 5.52 -3.96
N VAL A 158 -1.92 6.80 -3.91
CA VAL A 158 -1.96 7.57 -2.66
C VAL A 158 -3.22 8.42 -2.55
N GLY A 159 -3.72 8.63 -1.35
CA GLY A 159 -4.77 9.62 -1.11
C GLY A 159 -4.21 11.04 -1.10
N ALA A 160 -4.98 12.01 -1.58
CA ALA A 160 -4.59 13.42 -1.56
C ALA A 160 -4.25 13.92 -0.15
N SER A 161 -4.86 13.34 0.90
CA SER A 161 -4.53 13.64 2.31
C SER A 161 -3.08 13.30 2.70
N LEU A 162 -2.36 12.50 1.91
CA LEU A 162 -0.94 12.20 2.13
C LEU A 162 0.01 13.20 1.46
N LEU A 163 -0.46 14.01 0.51
CA LEU A 163 0.37 14.99 -0.19
C LEU A 163 1.09 15.96 0.76
N PRO A 164 0.43 16.53 1.80
CA PRO A 164 1.13 17.36 2.77
C PRO A 164 2.33 16.66 3.43
N LYS A 165 2.23 15.36 3.73
CA LYS A 165 3.32 14.57 4.31
C LYS A 165 4.42 14.26 3.29
N ILE A 166 4.05 13.98 2.03
CA ILE A 166 5.02 13.73 0.95
C ILE A 166 5.84 14.99 0.65
N PHE A 167 5.23 16.16 0.79
CA PHE A 167 5.89 17.47 0.58
C PHE A 167 6.36 18.15 1.88
N ASP A 168 6.40 17.43 3.00
CA ASP A 168 7.02 17.91 4.23
C ASP A 168 8.53 17.62 4.23
N ALA A 169 9.33 18.68 4.09
CA ALA A 169 10.79 18.60 4.03
C ALA A 169 11.42 18.00 5.30
N GLU A 170 10.72 18.03 6.44
CA GLU A 170 11.20 17.50 7.71
C GLU A 170 11.50 15.99 7.63
N PHE A 171 10.68 15.24 6.87
CA PHE A 171 10.89 13.80 6.69
C PHE A 171 12.17 13.45 5.92
N TYR A 172 12.75 14.42 5.22
CA TYR A 172 13.90 14.20 4.33
C TYR A 172 15.20 14.83 4.85
N LYS A 173 15.23 15.36 6.07
CA LYS A 173 16.42 16.00 6.67
C LYS A 173 17.66 15.11 6.75
N LYS A 174 17.47 13.79 6.75
CA LYS A 174 18.58 12.82 6.76
C LYS A 174 19.22 12.61 5.38
N LEU A 175 18.61 13.11 4.32
CA LEU A 175 19.17 13.09 2.98
C LEU A 175 20.00 14.37 2.78
N PRO A 176 21.26 14.28 2.28
CA PRO A 176 22.09 15.47 2.01
C PRO A 176 21.42 16.49 1.09
N GLY A 177 20.69 16.04 0.07
CA GLY A 177 19.91 16.88 -0.85
C GLY A 177 18.46 17.15 -0.39
N GLY A 178 18.09 16.74 0.82
CA GLY A 178 16.75 16.95 1.38
C GLY A 178 15.63 16.44 0.48
N ILE A 179 14.55 17.21 0.37
CA ILE A 179 13.36 16.85 -0.43
C ILE A 179 13.68 16.73 -1.93
N LEU A 180 14.64 17.48 -2.47
CA LEU A 180 15.01 17.37 -3.88
C LEU A 180 15.62 16.00 -4.18
N GLU A 181 16.48 15.51 -3.30
CA GLU A 181 17.03 14.16 -3.41
C GLU A 181 15.95 13.10 -3.26
N ALA A 182 15.01 13.30 -2.32
CA ALA A 182 13.89 12.39 -2.15
C ALA A 182 13.02 12.28 -3.41
N MET A 183 12.70 13.40 -4.05
CA MET A 183 11.91 13.42 -5.29
C MET A 183 12.68 12.79 -6.46
N SER A 184 14.00 13.04 -6.59
CA SER A 184 14.82 12.39 -7.62
C SER A 184 14.94 10.88 -7.42
N ARG A 185 14.88 10.40 -6.17
CA ARG A 185 14.85 8.96 -5.87
C ARG A 185 13.48 8.34 -6.08
N LEU A 186 12.41 9.12 -5.88
CA LEU A 186 11.03 8.66 -6.06
C LEU A 186 10.67 8.53 -7.53
N PHE A 187 11.09 9.49 -8.37
CA PHE A 187 10.68 9.55 -9.76
C PHE A 187 11.78 9.13 -10.72
N ASP A 188 11.40 8.40 -11.73
CA ASP A 188 12.11 8.14 -12.97
C ASP A 188 11.10 8.17 -14.13
N GLU A 189 11.53 7.88 -15.36
CA GLU A 189 10.67 7.89 -16.55
C GLU A 189 9.49 6.89 -16.44
N LYS A 190 9.67 5.82 -15.67
CA LYS A 190 8.72 4.71 -15.53
C LYS A 190 7.99 4.69 -14.17
N THR A 191 8.03 5.78 -13.40
CA THR A 191 7.33 5.85 -12.10
C THR A 191 6.31 6.97 -12.09
N ARG A 192 5.10 6.68 -11.61
CA ARG A 192 3.98 7.63 -11.47
C ARG A 192 3.31 7.47 -10.11
N VAL A 193 2.83 8.58 -9.58
CA VAL A 193 1.99 8.62 -8.38
C VAL A 193 0.58 8.98 -8.79
N PHE A 194 -0.34 8.06 -8.57
CA PHE A 194 -1.76 8.22 -8.82
C PHE A 194 -2.44 8.69 -7.55
N VAL A 195 -3.10 9.83 -7.62
CA VAL A 195 -3.70 10.49 -6.45
C VAL A 195 -5.22 10.38 -6.52
N PHE A 196 -5.81 9.69 -5.56
CA PHE A 196 -7.27 9.70 -5.41
C PHE A 196 -7.69 10.83 -4.46
N PRO A 197 -8.89 11.40 -4.67
CA PRO A 197 -9.34 12.58 -3.95
C PRO A 197 -9.52 12.29 -2.45
N HIS A 198 -9.37 13.33 -1.66
CA HIS A 198 -9.77 13.37 -0.26
C HIS A 198 -10.84 14.44 -0.07
N LYS A 199 -12.03 14.03 0.36
CA LYS A 199 -13.18 14.91 0.58
C LYS A 199 -13.43 15.06 2.07
N ASP A 200 -13.47 16.29 2.53
CA ASP A 200 -14.02 16.67 3.81
C ASP A 200 -15.37 17.39 3.62
N GLN A 201 -15.97 17.88 4.72
CA GLN A 201 -17.28 18.51 4.65
C GLN A 201 -17.37 19.75 3.73
N LYS A 202 -16.25 20.38 3.38
CA LYS A 202 -16.21 21.68 2.68
C LYS A 202 -15.33 21.70 1.44
N THR A 203 -14.33 20.85 1.42
CA THR A 203 -13.28 20.88 0.37
C THR A 203 -13.04 19.49 -0.19
N CYS A 204 -12.67 19.46 -1.45
CA CYS A 204 -12.11 18.28 -2.07
C CYS A 204 -10.68 18.57 -2.51
N GLN A 205 -9.76 17.79 -2.00
CA GLN A 205 -8.35 17.85 -2.34
C GLN A 205 -7.99 16.75 -3.34
N THR A 206 -7.31 17.14 -4.42
CA THR A 206 -6.74 16.27 -5.45
C THR A 206 -5.27 16.65 -5.64
N ALA A 207 -4.55 15.98 -6.55
CA ALA A 207 -3.21 16.43 -6.92
C ALA A 207 -3.27 17.85 -7.55
N SER A 208 -4.23 18.09 -8.42
CA SER A 208 -4.36 19.39 -9.11
C SER A 208 -4.73 20.56 -8.19
N THR A 209 -5.44 20.29 -7.09
CA THR A 209 -5.87 21.34 -6.13
C THR A 209 -4.94 21.48 -4.93
N PHE A 210 -4.02 20.54 -4.72
CA PHE A 210 -3.06 20.60 -3.62
C PHE A 210 -2.10 21.76 -3.81
N ASN A 211 -1.90 22.53 -2.74
CA ASN A 211 -0.96 23.65 -2.69
C ASN A 211 0.06 23.42 -1.58
N PRO A 212 1.30 23.02 -1.89
CA PRO A 212 2.35 22.83 -0.90
C PRO A 212 2.86 24.17 -0.33
N ASP A 213 3.76 24.09 0.66
CA ASP A 213 4.48 25.28 1.18
C ASP A 213 5.06 26.11 0.03
N ALA A 214 5.10 27.44 0.19
CA ALA A 214 5.53 28.38 -0.83
C ALA A 214 6.92 28.05 -1.43
N LYS A 215 7.84 27.52 -0.61
CA LYS A 215 9.18 27.10 -1.06
C LYS A 215 9.17 25.90 -2.01
N LEU A 216 8.10 25.11 -1.99
CA LEU A 216 7.98 23.86 -2.76
C LEU A 216 7.02 23.99 -3.95
N GLN A 217 6.34 25.10 -4.11
CA GLN A 217 5.32 25.29 -5.16
C GLN A 217 5.86 25.05 -6.56
N PHE A 218 7.06 25.55 -6.88
CA PHE A 218 7.64 25.36 -8.22
C PHE A 218 8.08 23.93 -8.46
N LEU A 219 8.62 23.25 -7.44
CA LEU A 219 8.94 21.84 -7.51
C LEU A 219 7.66 21.03 -7.79
N TYR A 220 6.59 21.27 -7.02
CA TYR A 220 5.33 20.57 -7.20
C TYR A 220 4.71 20.81 -8.58
N LYS A 221 4.67 22.07 -9.03
CA LYS A 221 4.18 22.42 -10.37
C LYS A 221 4.96 21.71 -11.48
N HIS A 222 6.28 21.60 -11.32
CA HIS A 222 7.12 20.85 -12.28
C HIS A 222 6.74 19.37 -12.30
N LEU A 223 6.59 18.73 -11.13
CA LEU A 223 6.22 17.33 -11.02
C LEU A 223 4.82 17.06 -11.60
N LEU A 224 3.86 17.93 -11.33
CA LEU A 224 2.50 17.83 -11.84
C LEU A 224 2.45 18.02 -13.36
N ALA A 225 3.11 19.06 -13.89
CA ALA A 225 3.14 19.38 -15.31
C ALA A 225 3.79 18.28 -16.17
N ASN A 226 4.70 17.49 -15.58
CA ASN A 226 5.33 16.35 -16.25
C ASN A 226 4.63 15.01 -15.99
N GLY A 227 3.44 15.01 -15.38
CA GLY A 227 2.63 13.82 -15.16
C GLY A 227 3.25 12.81 -14.19
N TRP A 228 4.10 13.24 -13.27
CA TRP A 228 4.60 12.38 -12.20
C TRP A 228 3.59 12.21 -11.06
N PHE A 229 2.73 13.22 -10.85
CA PHE A 229 1.50 13.12 -10.06
C PHE A 229 0.31 13.25 -11.00
N GLU A 230 -0.64 12.33 -10.89
CA GLU A 230 -1.83 12.28 -11.73
C GLU A 230 -3.08 12.09 -10.86
N ASP A 231 -4.12 12.88 -11.10
CA ASP A 231 -5.43 12.65 -10.51
C ASP A 231 -6.10 11.43 -11.16
N VAL A 232 -6.78 10.62 -10.36
CA VAL A 232 -7.40 9.37 -10.84
C VAL A 232 -8.91 9.44 -10.86
N LEU A 233 -9.52 10.16 -9.99
CA LEU A 233 -10.96 10.22 -9.79
C LEU A 233 -11.35 11.65 -9.46
N ASP A 234 -12.57 12.01 -9.80
CA ASP A 234 -13.18 13.22 -9.31
C ASP A 234 -13.78 13.00 -7.91
N CYS A 235 -14.05 14.08 -7.21
CA CYS A 235 -14.51 14.07 -5.83
C CYS A 235 -15.89 13.44 -5.63
N ASP A 236 -16.65 13.30 -6.69
CA ASP A 236 -17.98 12.71 -6.67
C ASP A 236 -18.00 11.24 -7.15
N ASP A 237 -16.85 10.74 -7.63
CA ASP A 237 -16.75 9.38 -8.19
C ASP A 237 -16.64 8.29 -7.14
N ILE A 238 -16.21 8.62 -5.93
CA ILE A 238 -16.07 7.66 -4.82
C ILE A 238 -16.55 8.26 -3.50
N ASP A 239 -17.05 7.39 -2.63
CA ASP A 239 -17.27 7.76 -1.24
C ASP A 239 -15.93 7.77 -0.47
N ALA A 240 -15.17 8.87 -0.67
CA ALA A 240 -13.87 9.09 -0.03
C ALA A 240 -13.97 9.31 1.49
N THR A 241 -15.17 9.29 2.06
CA THR A 241 -15.42 9.42 3.51
C THR A 241 -15.31 8.09 4.24
N ILE A 242 -15.29 6.96 3.51
CA ILE A 242 -15.21 5.62 4.11
C ILE A 242 -13.76 5.33 4.52
N HIS A 243 -13.50 5.36 5.80
CA HIS A 243 -12.20 5.02 6.38
C HIS A 243 -12.24 3.66 7.08
N SER A 244 -11.23 2.82 6.87
CA SER A 244 -11.09 1.50 7.53
C SER A 244 -11.27 1.56 9.05
N GLU A 245 -10.80 2.63 9.69
CA GLU A 245 -10.94 2.82 11.14
C GLU A 245 -12.40 3.02 11.57
N SER A 246 -13.22 3.70 10.77
CA SER A 246 -14.66 3.85 11.03
C SER A 246 -15.38 2.52 10.91
N VAL A 247 -15.04 1.74 9.89
CA VAL A 247 -15.59 0.39 9.69
C VAL A 247 -15.21 -0.54 10.84
N ARG A 248 -13.94 -0.47 11.31
CA ARG A 248 -13.50 -1.24 12.48
C ARG A 248 -14.32 -0.94 13.73
N LYS A 249 -14.59 0.35 13.99
CA LYS A 249 -15.42 0.76 15.12
C LYS A 249 -16.86 0.26 15.01
N MET A 250 -17.40 0.19 13.79
CA MET A 250 -18.73 -0.41 13.55
C MET A 250 -18.73 -1.92 13.88
N LEU A 251 -17.69 -2.65 13.43
CA LEU A 251 -17.51 -4.08 13.74
C LEU A 251 -17.47 -4.34 15.25
N GLU A 252 -16.67 -3.56 16.00
CA GLU A 252 -16.54 -3.68 17.45
C GLU A 252 -17.84 -3.38 18.23
N ARG A 253 -18.71 -2.53 17.65
CA ARG A 253 -19.99 -2.14 18.25
C ARG A 253 -21.18 -3.01 17.84
N GLY A 254 -20.99 -3.95 16.89
CA GLY A 254 -22.08 -4.73 16.32
C GLY A 254 -23.02 -3.93 15.40
N ASP A 255 -22.54 -2.79 14.85
CA ASP A 255 -23.31 -1.97 13.90
C ASP A 255 -23.32 -2.64 12.53
N ALA A 256 -24.48 -3.14 12.09
CA ALA A 256 -24.62 -3.92 10.86
C ALA A 256 -24.31 -3.13 9.57
N ASP A 257 -24.24 -1.80 9.60
CA ASP A 257 -23.98 -0.97 8.42
C ASP A 257 -22.56 -1.16 7.85
N TRP A 258 -21.61 -1.69 8.64
CA TRP A 258 -20.29 -2.05 8.13
C TRP A 258 -20.35 -3.02 6.94
N LYS A 259 -21.38 -3.87 6.88
CA LYS A 259 -21.58 -4.87 5.82
C LYS A 259 -21.71 -4.25 4.43
N LYS A 260 -22.20 -3.02 4.35
CA LYS A 260 -22.35 -2.27 3.10
C LYS A 260 -21.02 -1.67 2.62
N LEU A 261 -20.05 -1.54 3.52
CA LEU A 261 -18.78 -0.82 3.28
C LEU A 261 -17.61 -1.76 2.96
N VAL A 262 -17.80 -3.07 3.13
CA VAL A 262 -16.75 -4.09 2.94
C VAL A 262 -17.14 -5.02 1.78
N PRO A 263 -16.18 -5.41 0.90
CA PRO A 263 -16.45 -6.34 -0.18
C PRO A 263 -17.04 -7.67 0.32
N GLU A 264 -18.00 -8.22 -0.42
CA GLU A 264 -18.77 -9.38 0.02
C GLU A 264 -17.93 -10.58 0.47
N LYS A 265 -16.88 -10.92 -0.30
CA LYS A 265 -15.99 -12.05 0.06
C LYS A 265 -15.24 -11.78 1.38
N ALA A 266 -14.73 -10.57 1.58
CA ALA A 266 -14.06 -10.18 2.81
C ALA A 266 -15.06 -10.12 3.98
N ARG A 267 -16.29 -9.63 3.75
CA ARG A 267 -17.36 -9.63 4.74
C ARG A 267 -17.67 -11.02 5.24
N ARG A 268 -17.90 -11.99 4.34
CA ARG A 268 -18.15 -13.39 4.73
C ARG A 268 -17.03 -13.96 5.58
N LEU A 269 -15.79 -13.73 5.18
CA LEU A 269 -14.61 -14.17 5.92
C LEU A 269 -14.55 -13.57 7.33
N ILE A 270 -14.87 -12.26 7.46
CA ILE A 270 -14.93 -11.57 8.76
C ILE A 270 -15.99 -12.19 9.66
N GLU A 271 -17.19 -12.47 9.13
CA GLU A 271 -18.27 -13.08 9.88
C GLU A 271 -17.95 -14.52 10.31
N GLU A 272 -17.42 -15.34 9.40
CA GLU A 272 -17.08 -16.75 9.63
C GLU A 272 -15.95 -16.94 10.65
N ARG A 273 -14.91 -16.08 10.57
CA ARG A 273 -13.72 -16.20 11.43
C ARG A 273 -13.66 -15.18 12.57
N GLN A 274 -14.69 -14.36 12.72
CA GLN A 274 -14.81 -13.30 13.75
C GLN A 274 -13.61 -12.33 13.76
N LEU A 275 -13.16 -11.91 12.56
CA LEU A 275 -11.97 -11.07 12.40
C LEU A 275 -12.20 -9.63 12.90
N PHE A 276 -11.13 -8.91 13.23
CA PHE A 276 -11.12 -7.49 13.62
C PHE A 276 -12.01 -7.13 14.82
N GLY A 277 -12.28 -8.11 15.72
CA GLY A 277 -13.14 -7.89 16.86
C GLY A 277 -14.64 -7.84 16.52
N TYR A 278 -15.02 -8.46 15.39
CA TYR A 278 -16.41 -8.59 14.98
C TYR A 278 -17.29 -9.14 16.10
N ARG A 279 -18.42 -8.49 16.30
CA ARG A 279 -19.50 -8.95 17.19
C ARG A 279 -20.76 -9.16 16.36
N PRO A 280 -21.36 -10.38 16.39
CA PRO A 280 -22.57 -10.71 15.66
C PRO A 280 -23.78 -9.88 16.07
#